data_169e8c7122494322ff1b9121d3e47872
#
_entry.id   169e8c7122494322ff1b9121d3e47872
#
_cell.length_a   1.000
_cell.length_b   1.000
_cell.length_c   1.000
_cell.angle_alpha   90.00
_cell.angle_beta   90.00
_cell.angle_gamma   90.00
#
_symmetry.space_group_name_H-M   'P 1'
#
loop_
_entity.id
_entity.type
_entity.pdbx_description
1 polymer ?
#
loop_
_entity_poly.entity_id
_entity_poly.type
_entity_poly.pdbx_seq_one_letter_code
_entity_poly.pdbx_strand_id
1 'polypeptide(L)'
;MRRNKVLVIIMSMVMLMLAGCGKNEGEKNQEYGEVIAKLDDEEQYALEDIGEKEDVLFTTDSTYEDGFGHSAALYSNVYYIIDGKACDLGRIESMGTAYPISYGKKCIYTASEHSLEIYIIDLTNQQLVLKEQYETVFDDTDQVSYRLVKDGKEEMISEKDYLKVYEEYQQGTVVNFGYGASDRS
;
A
#
# COMPACT_ATOMS: atom_id res chain seq x y z
N MET A 1 8.15 -22.66 -59.48
CA MET A 1 7.77 -23.21 -58.14
C MET A 1 8.77 -22.79 -57.09
N ARG A 2 8.80 -21.50 -56.67
CA ARG A 2 9.77 -21.02 -55.63
C ARG A 2 9.24 -19.84 -54.79
N ARG A 3 7.90 -19.67 -54.68
CA ARG A 3 7.32 -18.49 -53.98
C ARG A 3 6.55 -18.80 -52.66
N ASN A 4 6.37 -20.08 -52.29
CA ASN A 4 5.54 -20.45 -51.11
C ASN A 4 6.31 -20.86 -49.86
N LYS A 5 7.68 -20.85 -49.87
CA LYS A 5 8.46 -21.22 -48.68
C LYS A 5 8.87 -20.04 -47.77
N VAL A 6 8.76 -18.80 -48.29
CA VAL A 6 9.15 -17.60 -47.51
C VAL A 6 8.02 -17.08 -46.66
N LEU A 7 6.76 -17.37 -47.01
CA LEU A 7 5.58 -16.87 -46.27
C LEU A 7 5.32 -17.62 -44.97
N VAL A 8 5.77 -18.88 -44.85
CA VAL A 8 5.56 -19.70 -43.66
C VAL A 8 6.54 -19.36 -42.54
N ILE A 9 7.71 -18.84 -42.83
CA ILE A 9 8.73 -18.49 -41.85
C ILE A 9 8.43 -17.16 -41.16
N ILE A 10 7.76 -16.24 -41.83
CA ILE A 10 7.41 -14.90 -41.26
C ILE A 10 6.21 -15.04 -40.29
N MET A 11 5.33 -16.01 -40.49
CA MET A 11 4.15 -16.22 -39.61
C MET A 11 4.48 -16.97 -38.31
N SER A 12 5.64 -17.64 -38.26
CA SER A 12 6.10 -18.35 -37.04
C SER A 12 6.88 -17.45 -36.07
N MET A 13 7.27 -16.23 -36.48
CA MET A 13 8.12 -15.33 -35.66
C MET A 13 7.34 -14.20 -34.98
N VAL A 14 6.04 -14.07 -35.28
CA VAL A 14 5.16 -13.05 -34.66
C VAL A 14 4.45 -13.58 -33.41
N MET A 15 4.52 -14.88 -33.10
CA MET A 15 3.81 -15.50 -31.98
C MET A 15 4.65 -15.64 -30.70
N LEU A 16 5.85 -15.04 -30.66
CA LEU A 16 6.77 -15.16 -29.49
C LEU A 16 7.02 -13.85 -28.75
N MET A 17 6.19 -12.83 -28.93
CA MET A 17 6.34 -11.55 -28.20
C MET A 17 5.12 -11.15 -27.37
N LEU A 18 4.36 -12.11 -26.84
CA LEU A 18 3.28 -11.84 -25.89
C LEU A 18 3.43 -12.71 -24.62
N ALA A 19 4.67 -12.99 -24.21
CA ALA A 19 4.93 -13.38 -22.83
C ALA A 19 5.25 -12.11 -22.02
N GLY A 20 4.27 -11.22 -21.90
CA GLY A 20 4.26 -10.24 -20.84
C GLY A 20 4.05 -11.01 -19.53
N CYS A 21 5.08 -11.07 -18.69
CA CYS A 21 4.98 -11.54 -17.31
C CYS A 21 4.11 -10.56 -16.51
N GLY A 22 2.79 -10.67 -16.64
CA GLY A 22 1.89 -10.33 -15.58
C GLY A 22 1.73 -11.60 -14.75
N LYS A 23 2.20 -11.65 -13.51
CA LYS A 23 1.74 -12.67 -12.57
C LYS A 23 0.21 -12.60 -12.56
N ASN A 24 -0.47 -13.72 -12.79
CA ASN A 24 -1.93 -13.76 -12.71
C ASN A 24 -2.36 -13.45 -11.27
N GLU A 25 -3.45 -12.72 -11.08
CA GLU A 25 -4.01 -12.42 -9.74
C GLU A 25 -4.18 -13.69 -8.88
N GLY A 26 -4.49 -14.84 -9.48
CA GLY A 26 -4.58 -16.13 -8.80
C GLY A 26 -3.25 -16.67 -8.24
N GLU A 27 -2.10 -16.32 -8.85
CA GLU A 27 -0.78 -16.72 -8.32
C GLU A 27 -0.37 -15.82 -7.13
N LYS A 28 -0.73 -14.54 -7.16
CA LYS A 28 -0.44 -13.59 -6.07
C LYS A 28 -1.19 -13.96 -4.78
N ASN A 29 -2.47 -14.33 -4.89
CA ASN A 29 -3.26 -14.80 -3.74
C ASN A 29 -2.69 -16.07 -3.11
N GLN A 30 -2.00 -16.93 -3.86
CA GLN A 30 -1.45 -18.18 -3.35
C GLN A 30 -0.33 -17.96 -2.32
N GLU A 31 0.48 -16.91 -2.47
CA GLU A 31 1.57 -16.60 -1.55
C GLU A 31 1.06 -16.15 -0.18
N TYR A 32 -0.13 -15.51 -0.11
CA TYR A 32 -0.81 -15.10 1.13
C TYR A 32 -1.91 -16.07 1.58
N GLY A 33 -2.07 -17.21 0.90
CA GLY A 33 -3.19 -18.14 1.11
C GLY A 33 -3.37 -18.58 2.56
N GLU A 34 -2.28 -18.79 3.31
CA GLU A 34 -2.37 -19.16 4.73
C GLU A 34 -2.89 -18.04 5.64
N VAL A 35 -2.61 -16.77 5.31
CA VAL A 35 -3.12 -15.61 6.03
C VAL A 35 -4.58 -15.42 5.70
N ILE A 36 -4.91 -15.36 4.39
CA ILE A 36 -6.27 -15.13 3.90
C ILE A 36 -7.24 -16.23 4.38
N ALA A 37 -6.80 -17.49 4.43
CA ALA A 37 -7.63 -18.60 4.90
C ALA A 37 -7.97 -18.55 6.41
N LYS A 38 -7.23 -17.76 7.19
CA LYS A 38 -7.45 -17.60 8.64
C LYS A 38 -8.27 -16.36 8.99
N LEU A 39 -8.56 -15.50 8.02
CA LEU A 39 -9.39 -14.31 8.26
C LEU A 39 -10.81 -14.75 8.66
N ASP A 40 -11.41 -14.02 9.59
CA ASP A 40 -12.80 -14.22 9.97
C ASP A 40 -13.75 -13.75 8.84
N ASP A 41 -15.03 -14.10 8.93
CA ASP A 41 -16.02 -13.78 7.90
C ASP A 41 -16.28 -12.27 7.75
N GLU A 42 -16.01 -11.49 8.79
CA GLU A 42 -16.14 -10.03 8.80
C GLU A 42 -14.89 -9.32 8.30
N GLU A 43 -13.74 -10.01 8.26
CA GLU A 43 -12.49 -9.43 7.80
C GLU A 43 -12.44 -9.31 6.27
N GLN A 44 -11.90 -8.18 5.83
CA GLN A 44 -11.65 -7.87 4.44
C GLN A 44 -10.15 -7.68 4.21
N TYR A 45 -9.74 -7.85 2.95
CA TYR A 45 -8.35 -7.65 2.57
C TYR A 45 -8.21 -6.88 1.26
N ALA A 46 -7.04 -6.30 1.08
CA ALA A 46 -6.56 -5.70 -0.14
C ALA A 46 -5.16 -6.22 -0.45
N LEU A 47 -4.85 -6.41 -1.73
CA LEU A 47 -3.53 -6.79 -2.21
C LEU A 47 -3.04 -5.70 -3.16
N GLU A 48 -2.03 -4.94 -2.75
CA GLU A 48 -1.65 -3.70 -3.40
C GLU A 48 -0.18 -3.68 -3.82
N ASP A 49 0.05 -3.29 -5.07
CA ASP A 49 1.40 -3.01 -5.59
C ASP A 49 1.84 -1.60 -5.14
N ILE A 50 2.57 -1.52 -4.06
CA ILE A 50 3.12 -0.25 -3.55
C ILE A 50 4.44 0.15 -4.22
N GLY A 51 4.90 -0.63 -5.21
CA GLY A 51 6.18 -0.46 -5.91
C GLY A 51 7.32 -1.26 -5.30
N GLU A 52 7.08 -2.13 -4.33
CA GLU A 52 8.02 -3.13 -3.85
C GLU A 52 8.09 -4.34 -4.80
N LYS A 53 8.92 -5.32 -4.50
CA LYS A 53 9.09 -6.50 -5.34
C LYS A 53 7.84 -7.38 -5.36
N GLU A 54 7.22 -7.57 -4.21
CA GLU A 54 5.99 -8.32 -4.04
C GLU A 54 4.87 -7.36 -3.62
N ASP A 55 3.63 -7.71 -3.91
CA ASP A 55 2.48 -6.93 -3.46
C ASP A 55 2.35 -7.01 -1.94
N VAL A 56 1.76 -6.01 -1.32
CA VAL A 56 1.52 -5.94 0.11
C VAL A 56 0.08 -6.36 0.40
N LEU A 57 -0.10 -7.28 1.34
CA LEU A 57 -1.43 -7.65 1.83
C LEU A 57 -1.79 -6.78 3.04
N PHE A 58 -2.94 -6.14 2.95
CA PHE A 58 -3.58 -5.39 4.02
C PHE A 58 -4.83 -6.15 4.47
N THR A 59 -5.07 -6.25 5.79
CA THR A 59 -6.30 -6.86 6.33
C THR A 59 -6.93 -5.96 7.40
N THR A 60 -8.26 -5.93 7.44
CA THR A 60 -9.03 -5.16 8.42
C THR A 60 -10.36 -5.86 8.71
N ASP A 61 -10.91 -5.65 9.89
CA ASP A 61 -12.26 -6.09 10.27
C ASP A 61 -13.31 -4.97 10.15
N SER A 62 -12.90 -3.77 9.70
CA SER A 62 -13.80 -2.61 9.61
C SER A 62 -13.44 -1.70 8.45
N THR A 63 -14.38 -1.56 7.53
CA THR A 63 -14.27 -0.68 6.36
C THR A 63 -15.36 0.38 6.36
N TYR A 64 -15.16 1.43 5.59
CA TYR A 64 -16.14 2.47 5.31
C TYR A 64 -16.00 2.96 3.86
N GLU A 65 -17.07 3.49 3.30
CA GLU A 65 -17.05 4.15 1.99
C GLU A 65 -16.42 5.54 2.10
N ASP A 66 -15.35 5.80 1.35
CA ASP A 66 -14.60 7.07 1.40
C ASP A 66 -15.28 8.23 0.62
N GLY A 67 -16.38 7.95 -0.07
CA GLY A 67 -17.10 8.89 -0.94
C GLY A 67 -16.53 9.00 -2.35
N PHE A 68 -15.42 8.33 -2.66
CA PHE A 68 -14.81 8.26 -3.98
C PHE A 68 -14.92 6.87 -4.62
N GLY A 69 -15.59 5.94 -3.94
CA GLY A 69 -15.87 4.60 -4.42
C GLY A 69 -14.88 3.54 -3.92
N HIS A 70 -14.07 3.86 -2.90
CA HIS A 70 -13.21 2.87 -2.25
C HIS A 70 -13.85 2.39 -0.95
N SER A 71 -13.71 1.10 -0.67
CA SER A 71 -13.90 0.53 0.66
C SER A 71 -12.62 0.74 1.45
N ALA A 72 -12.52 1.84 2.18
CA ALA A 72 -11.35 2.26 2.93
C ALA A 72 -11.38 1.77 4.37
N ALA A 73 -10.25 1.83 5.07
CA ALA A 73 -10.15 1.49 6.49
C ALA A 73 -9.36 2.54 7.28
N LEU A 74 -9.65 2.60 8.60
CA LEU A 74 -8.87 3.42 9.55
C LEU A 74 -7.67 2.68 10.12
N TYR A 75 -7.67 1.35 10.07
CA TYR A 75 -6.54 0.54 10.52
C TYR A 75 -6.41 -0.71 9.67
N SER A 76 -5.21 -1.24 9.63
CA SER A 76 -4.91 -2.47 8.92
C SER A 76 -3.72 -3.19 9.54
N ASN A 77 -3.79 -4.53 9.59
CA ASN A 77 -2.60 -5.33 9.70
C ASN A 77 -1.95 -5.41 8.31
N VAL A 78 -0.64 -5.42 8.28
CA VAL A 78 0.16 -5.38 7.05
C VAL A 78 1.03 -6.62 6.97
N TYR A 79 0.98 -7.33 5.85
CA TYR A 79 1.79 -8.52 5.60
C TYR A 79 2.61 -8.35 4.34
N TYR A 80 3.78 -8.93 4.32
CA TYR A 80 4.67 -8.93 3.16
C TYR A 80 5.36 -10.28 2.98
N ILE A 81 5.64 -10.66 1.74
CA ILE A 81 6.36 -11.90 1.44
C ILE A 81 7.86 -11.71 1.63
N ILE A 82 8.42 -12.41 2.60
CA ILE A 82 9.85 -12.44 2.88
C ILE A 82 10.30 -13.90 2.81
N ASP A 83 11.29 -14.18 1.95
CA ASP A 83 11.82 -15.54 1.71
C ASP A 83 10.71 -16.56 1.39
N GLY A 84 9.70 -16.14 0.60
CA GLY A 84 8.56 -16.97 0.17
C GLY A 84 7.53 -17.28 1.25
N LYS A 85 7.50 -16.49 2.34
CA LYS A 85 6.52 -16.61 3.42
C LYS A 85 5.87 -15.27 3.71
N ALA A 86 4.57 -15.28 3.98
CA ALA A 86 3.87 -14.12 4.48
C ALA A 86 4.30 -13.83 5.92
N CYS A 87 4.89 -12.67 6.14
CA CYS A 87 5.31 -12.16 7.44
C CYS A 87 4.38 -11.04 7.87
N ASP A 88 3.90 -11.10 9.11
CA ASP A 88 3.17 -10.01 9.75
C ASP A 88 4.17 -8.90 10.10
N LEU A 89 3.98 -7.72 9.48
CA LEU A 89 4.84 -6.56 9.68
C LEU A 89 4.33 -5.61 10.77
N GLY A 90 3.14 -5.89 11.31
CA GLY A 90 2.48 -5.08 12.31
C GLY A 90 1.23 -4.35 11.80
N ARG A 91 0.67 -3.51 12.67
CA ARG A 91 -0.56 -2.75 12.44
C ARG A 91 -0.25 -1.28 12.26
N ILE A 92 -0.99 -0.65 11.36
CA ILE A 92 -1.03 0.80 11.14
C ILE A 92 -2.43 1.34 11.40
N GLU A 93 -2.51 2.63 11.73
CA GLU A 93 -3.79 3.26 12.07
C GLU A 93 -3.80 4.73 11.63
N SER A 94 -4.89 5.13 10.99
CA SER A 94 -5.26 6.51 10.67
C SER A 94 -6.38 6.98 11.61
N MET A 95 -6.50 8.27 11.83
CA MET A 95 -7.52 8.83 12.73
C MET A 95 -8.49 9.74 11.97
N GLY A 96 -9.70 9.21 11.75
CA GLY A 96 -10.79 9.92 11.07
C GLY A 96 -10.98 9.53 9.61
N THR A 97 -12.25 9.39 9.20
CA THR A 97 -12.63 8.90 7.86
C THR A 97 -12.20 9.80 6.70
N ALA A 98 -11.75 11.03 6.99
CA ALA A 98 -11.16 11.93 6.00
C ALA A 98 -9.70 11.57 5.66
N TYR A 99 -9.10 10.62 6.39
CA TYR A 99 -7.70 10.25 6.28
C TYR A 99 -7.53 8.74 6.08
N PRO A 100 -7.97 8.17 4.94
CA PRO A 100 -7.83 6.75 4.68
C PRO A 100 -6.35 6.34 4.63
N ILE A 101 -6.07 5.08 4.98
CA ILE A 101 -4.76 4.50 4.72
C ILE A 101 -4.50 4.53 3.22
N SER A 102 -3.35 5.04 2.83
CA SER A 102 -2.96 5.15 1.43
C SER A 102 -1.50 4.73 1.22
N TYR A 103 -1.09 4.59 -0.03
CA TYR A 103 0.28 4.21 -0.36
C TYR A 103 0.78 4.92 -1.62
N GLY A 104 2.09 4.94 -1.78
CA GLY A 104 2.76 5.44 -2.98
C GLY A 104 4.26 5.53 -2.78
N LYS A 105 5.03 5.45 -3.86
CA LYS A 105 6.50 5.58 -3.83
C LYS A 105 7.18 4.63 -2.82
N LYS A 106 6.68 3.40 -2.68
CA LYS A 106 7.13 2.39 -1.71
C LYS A 106 6.92 2.76 -0.25
N CYS A 107 6.01 3.67 0.02
CA CYS A 107 5.64 4.09 1.35
C CYS A 107 4.17 3.79 1.60
N ILE A 108 3.83 3.59 2.87
CA ILE A 108 2.45 3.51 3.35
C ILE A 108 2.24 4.75 4.23
N TYR A 109 1.09 5.38 4.06
CA TYR A 109 0.74 6.62 4.75
C TYR A 109 -0.44 6.40 5.66
N THR A 110 -0.34 6.93 6.88
CA THR A 110 -1.48 7.13 7.79
C THR A 110 -1.55 8.59 8.19
N ALA A 111 -2.73 9.10 8.48
CA ALA A 111 -2.89 10.49 8.84
C ALA A 111 -4.01 10.72 9.85
N SER A 112 -3.98 11.91 10.44
CA SER A 112 -5.01 12.50 11.28
C SER A 112 -5.18 13.97 10.94
N GLU A 113 -6.04 14.67 11.68
CA GLU A 113 -6.19 16.12 11.55
C GLU A 113 -4.86 16.88 11.77
N HIS A 114 -3.97 16.33 12.62
CA HIS A 114 -2.76 17.02 13.06
C HIS A 114 -1.47 16.25 12.80
N SER A 115 -1.52 15.09 12.16
CA SER A 115 -0.34 14.29 11.88
C SER A 115 -0.42 13.57 10.56
N LEU A 116 0.73 13.35 9.96
CA LEU A 116 0.95 12.47 8.82
C LEU A 116 2.15 11.57 9.12
N GLU A 117 1.97 10.28 9.02
CA GLU A 117 3.01 9.27 9.25
C GLU A 117 3.33 8.53 7.97
N ILE A 118 4.61 8.30 7.75
CA ILE A 118 5.15 7.62 6.57
C ILE A 118 5.90 6.38 7.02
N TYR A 119 5.40 5.23 6.59
CA TYR A 119 5.98 3.92 6.88
C TYR A 119 6.70 3.35 5.67
N ILE A 120 7.75 2.59 5.93
CA ILE A 120 8.45 1.76 4.94
C ILE A 120 8.54 0.32 5.45
N ILE A 121 8.72 -0.62 4.54
CA ILE A 121 8.98 -2.03 4.88
C ILE A 121 10.47 -2.21 5.12
N ASP A 122 10.84 -2.63 6.34
CA ASP A 122 12.18 -3.08 6.67
C ASP A 122 12.29 -4.59 6.51
N LEU A 123 12.84 -5.02 5.38
CA LEU A 123 13.00 -6.43 5.06
C LEU A 123 14.00 -7.13 6.00
N THR A 124 14.94 -6.40 6.59
CA THR A 124 15.97 -6.97 7.47
C THR A 124 15.39 -7.36 8.82
N ASN A 125 14.57 -6.49 9.38
CA ASN A 125 13.94 -6.70 10.68
C ASN A 125 12.50 -7.24 10.58
N GLN A 126 11.99 -7.43 9.34
CA GLN A 126 10.65 -7.97 9.04
C GLN A 126 9.55 -7.19 9.76
N GLN A 127 9.56 -5.87 9.61
CA GLN A 127 8.60 -4.98 10.27
C GLN A 127 8.31 -3.73 9.43
N LEU A 128 7.21 -3.06 9.75
CA LEU A 128 7.01 -1.67 9.33
C LEU A 128 7.84 -0.75 10.21
N VAL A 129 8.51 0.20 9.57
CA VAL A 129 9.27 1.25 10.26
C VAL A 129 8.65 2.59 9.97
N LEU A 130 8.31 3.33 11.03
CA LEU A 130 7.94 4.74 10.93
C LEU A 130 9.19 5.52 10.50
N LYS A 131 9.20 5.93 9.24
CA LYS A 131 10.31 6.64 8.62
C LYS A 131 10.32 8.11 8.98
N GLU A 132 9.15 8.72 8.90
CA GLU A 132 8.93 10.15 9.15
C GLU A 132 7.53 10.36 9.71
N GLN A 133 7.42 11.29 10.67
CA GLN A 133 6.16 11.78 11.19
C GLN A 133 6.14 13.30 11.11
N TYR A 134 5.11 13.83 10.51
CA TYR A 134 4.87 15.26 10.37
C TYR A 134 3.69 15.66 11.24
N GLU A 135 3.86 16.74 12.01
CA GLU A 135 2.84 17.17 12.97
C GLU A 135 2.54 18.66 12.84
N THR A 136 1.27 19.00 13.03
CA THR A 136 0.82 20.37 13.24
C THR A 136 0.79 20.62 14.74
N VAL A 137 1.54 21.59 15.22
CA VAL A 137 1.68 21.94 16.62
C VAL A 137 1.07 23.32 16.85
N PHE A 138 0.23 23.45 17.88
CA PHE A 138 -0.39 24.70 18.31
C PHE A 138 0.28 25.18 19.59
N ASP A 139 0.56 26.45 19.68
CA ASP A 139 1.00 27.08 20.91
C ASP A 139 -0.18 27.61 21.75
N ASP A 140 0.10 28.20 22.90
CA ASP A 140 -0.89 28.77 23.82
C ASP A 140 -1.69 29.95 23.22
N THR A 141 -1.30 30.44 22.05
CA THR A 141 -1.92 31.54 21.32
C THR A 141 -2.59 31.09 20.02
N ASP A 142 -2.81 29.77 19.85
CA ASP A 142 -3.33 29.13 18.65
C ASP A 142 -2.48 29.40 17.38
N GLN A 143 -1.21 29.79 17.53
CA GLN A 143 -0.31 29.87 16.40
C GLN A 143 0.12 28.47 15.96
N VAL A 144 -0.01 28.24 14.65
CA VAL A 144 0.34 26.97 14.02
C VAL A 144 1.82 26.94 13.68
N SER A 145 2.46 25.85 14.02
CA SER A 145 3.81 25.49 13.59
C SER A 145 3.86 24.04 13.15
N TYR A 146 4.93 23.65 12.46
CA TYR A 146 5.05 22.33 11.87
C TYR A 146 6.32 21.65 12.34
N ARG A 147 6.21 20.38 12.71
CA ARG A 147 7.31 19.58 13.23
C ARG A 147 7.49 18.30 12.40
N LEU A 148 8.73 17.95 12.12
CA LEU A 148 9.14 16.66 11.59
C LEU A 148 9.83 15.86 12.70
N VAL A 149 9.41 14.62 12.88
CA VAL A 149 10.10 13.60 13.69
C VAL A 149 10.69 12.57 12.76
N LYS A 150 12.01 12.40 12.81
CA LYS A 150 12.75 11.47 11.98
C LYS A 150 13.97 10.93 12.73
N ASP A 151 14.18 9.61 12.69
CA ASP A 151 15.28 8.92 13.39
C ASP A 151 15.36 9.31 14.88
N GLY A 152 14.20 9.49 15.55
CA GLY A 152 14.10 9.91 16.94
C GLY A 152 14.52 11.35 17.21
N LYS A 153 14.68 12.18 16.18
CA LYS A 153 14.98 13.62 16.29
C LYS A 153 13.77 14.42 15.83
N GLU A 154 13.54 15.53 16.54
CA GLU A 154 12.50 16.50 16.22
C GLU A 154 13.14 17.76 15.63
N GLU A 155 12.55 18.29 14.58
CA GLU A 155 12.93 19.57 13.99
C GLU A 155 11.70 20.36 13.57
N MET A 156 11.75 21.68 13.73
CA MET A 156 10.71 22.57 13.21
C MET A 156 10.96 22.79 11.73
N ILE A 157 9.91 22.62 10.94
CA ILE A 157 9.96 22.76 9.49
C ILE A 157 9.08 23.92 9.02
N SER A 158 9.24 24.34 7.78
CA SER A 158 8.36 25.34 7.20
C SER A 158 7.00 24.75 6.83
N GLU A 159 5.96 25.60 6.82
CA GLU A 159 4.64 25.24 6.28
C GLU A 159 4.73 24.67 4.87
N LYS A 160 5.58 25.26 4.03
CA LYS A 160 5.81 24.82 2.66
C LYS A 160 6.31 23.37 2.58
N ASP A 161 7.23 22.99 3.48
CA ASP A 161 7.76 21.62 3.51
C ASP A 161 6.68 20.64 4.01
N TYR A 162 5.90 21.03 5.02
CA TYR A 162 4.75 20.25 5.48
C TYR A 162 3.72 20.03 4.36
N LEU A 163 3.28 21.09 3.70
CA LEU A 163 2.28 21.04 2.64
C LEU A 163 2.73 20.17 1.46
N LYS A 164 4.03 20.21 1.12
CA LYS A 164 4.57 19.34 0.07
C LYS A 164 4.39 17.86 0.38
N VAL A 165 4.63 17.45 1.62
CA VAL A 165 4.46 16.03 2.01
C VAL A 165 2.99 15.68 2.13
N TYR A 166 2.16 16.59 2.60
CA TYR A 166 0.72 16.41 2.64
C TYR A 166 0.12 16.26 1.23
N GLU A 167 0.61 17.00 0.23
CA GLU A 167 0.25 16.82 -1.17
C GLU A 167 0.67 15.42 -1.69
N GLU A 168 1.83 14.91 -1.27
CA GLU A 168 2.27 13.55 -1.63
C GLU A 168 1.32 12.48 -1.06
N TYR A 169 0.86 12.66 0.18
CA TYR A 169 -0.17 11.81 0.78
C TYR A 169 -1.49 11.88 0.00
N GLN A 170 -1.97 13.08 -0.33
CA GLN A 170 -3.21 13.26 -1.09
C GLN A 170 -3.16 12.68 -2.51
N GLN A 171 -1.97 12.57 -3.10
CA GLN A 171 -1.75 11.93 -4.41
C GLN A 171 -1.52 10.42 -4.29
N GLY A 172 -1.44 9.89 -3.09
CA GLY A 172 -1.33 8.46 -2.83
C GLY A 172 -2.59 7.71 -3.27
N THR A 173 -2.43 6.43 -3.52
CA THR A 173 -3.56 5.52 -3.80
C THR A 173 -4.16 5.05 -2.48
N VAL A 174 -5.46 5.18 -2.31
CA VAL A 174 -6.17 4.65 -1.14
C VAL A 174 -6.15 3.12 -1.19
N VAL A 175 -5.82 2.47 -0.07
CA VAL A 175 -5.96 1.01 0.05
C VAL A 175 -7.43 0.65 -0.04
N ASN A 176 -7.79 -0.15 -1.07
CA ASN A 176 -9.18 -0.49 -1.35
C ASN A 176 -9.50 -1.94 -0.93
N PHE A 177 -10.19 -2.11 0.19
CA PHE A 177 -10.55 -3.41 0.76
C PHE A 177 -11.76 -3.99 0.00
N GLY A 178 -11.51 -4.60 -1.15
CA GLY A 178 -12.54 -5.12 -2.04
C GLY A 178 -12.82 -6.62 -1.92
N TYR A 179 -12.02 -7.36 -1.13
CA TYR A 179 -12.10 -8.80 -1.02
C TYR A 179 -12.49 -9.25 0.40
N GLY A 180 -13.35 -10.23 0.51
CA GLY A 180 -13.83 -10.79 1.77
C GLY A 180 -13.84 -12.31 1.78
N ALA A 181 -14.58 -12.91 2.71
CA ALA A 181 -14.68 -14.36 2.87
C ALA A 181 -15.17 -15.10 1.61
N SER A 182 -16.04 -14.46 0.80
CA SER A 182 -16.59 -15.01 -0.46
C SER A 182 -15.53 -15.18 -1.56
N ASP A 183 -14.42 -14.50 -1.48
CA ASP A 183 -13.39 -14.45 -2.53
C ASP A 183 -12.22 -15.40 -2.24
N ARG A 184 -12.35 -16.22 -1.19
CA ARG A 184 -11.32 -17.16 -0.71
C ARG A 184 -11.27 -18.49 -1.48
N SER A 185 -12.03 -18.63 -2.58
CA SER A 185 -12.18 -19.89 -3.35
C SER A 185 -11.13 -20.05 -4.46
#